data_b03375bcc4c7201b00a6802976e25c6b
#
_entry.id   b03375bcc4c7201b00a6802976e25c6b
#
_cell.length_a   1.000
_cell.length_b   1.000
_cell.length_c   1.000
_cell.angle_alpha   90.00
_cell.angle_beta   90.00
_cell.angle_gamma   90.00
#
_symmetry.space_group_name_H-M   'P 1'
#
loop_
_entity.id
_entity.type
_entity.pdbx_description
1 polymer ?
#
loop_
_entity_poly.entity_id
_entity_poly.type
_entity_poly.pdbx_seq_one_letter_code
_entity_poly.pdbx_strand_id
1 'polypeptide(L)'
;MNSMRRLQTLVAVLLTTTLMGLPAGAQPFGDTDVPFVITPDNVTLEMLKLAKVGPKDYVIDLGSGDGRIVIEGARRFGARGLGVEIMPDLVRLSNANARAAGVADRATFREQDLFKTDLSAATVITMYLLPEVNLQLRPALLALKPGTRLVSHDWDMGDWQPDQTVTVAAPDKPIGREKSSRLHLWVVPAQIAGLWCGAAGLRSFSIELTQSFQSFQGTLRRHVGGQAQARDLAGRITGPVLQANNGSAALLTIKLDGDALRIIGAQSSLSALRGLSLRRAADGRCS
;
A
#
# COMPACT_ATOMS: atom_id res chain seq x y z
N MET A 1 -13.61 48.07 77.98
CA MET A 1 -14.23 48.62 76.77
C MET A 1 -13.11 48.84 75.79
N ASN A 2 -12.83 47.89 74.96
CA ASN A 2 -12.17 48.06 73.65
C ASN A 2 -11.93 46.69 73.01
N SER A 3 -12.72 46.45 72.03
CA SER A 3 -12.71 45.22 71.22
C SER A 3 -11.58 45.28 70.17
N MET A 4 -10.61 44.41 70.25
CA MET A 4 -9.59 44.24 69.23
C MET A 4 -10.05 43.11 68.29
N ARG A 5 -10.45 43.46 67.09
CA ARG A 5 -10.71 42.52 65.96
C ARG A 5 -9.38 42.05 65.40
N ARG A 6 -9.14 40.75 65.44
CA ARG A 6 -8.05 40.07 64.74
C ARG A 6 -8.50 39.78 63.33
N LEU A 7 -7.78 40.31 62.35
CA LEU A 7 -7.90 40.03 60.93
C LEU A 7 -7.16 38.72 60.62
N GLN A 8 -7.87 37.67 60.24
CA GLN A 8 -7.28 36.41 59.75
C GLN A 8 -7.19 36.48 58.26
N THR A 9 -5.96 36.49 57.74
CA THR A 9 -5.63 36.41 56.29
C THR A 9 -5.68 34.95 55.86
N LEU A 10 -6.65 34.60 55.04
CA LEU A 10 -6.74 33.30 54.35
C LEU A 10 -5.84 33.34 53.11
N VAL A 11 -4.78 32.57 53.15
CA VAL A 11 -3.94 32.30 51.93
C VAL A 11 -4.59 31.13 51.18
N ALA A 12 -5.19 31.42 50.04
CA ALA A 12 -5.69 30.39 49.12
C ALA A 12 -4.52 29.89 48.24
N VAL A 13 -4.10 28.67 48.47
CA VAL A 13 -3.15 27.96 47.59
C VAL A 13 -3.94 27.40 46.41
N LEU A 14 -3.77 27.98 45.22
CA LEU A 14 -4.25 27.42 43.95
C LEU A 14 -3.34 26.24 43.56
N LEU A 15 -3.83 25.02 43.71
CA LEU A 15 -3.24 23.85 43.07
C LEU A 15 -3.65 23.82 41.59
N THR A 16 -2.73 24.19 40.72
CA THR A 16 -2.91 23.96 39.26
C THR A 16 -2.56 22.51 38.95
N THR A 17 -3.56 21.66 38.79
CA THR A 17 -3.41 20.32 38.26
C THR A 17 -3.21 20.40 36.75
N THR A 18 -1.98 20.24 36.28
CA THR A 18 -1.66 19.99 34.88
C THR A 18 -2.17 18.59 34.52
N LEU A 19 -3.30 18.53 33.79
CA LEU A 19 -3.74 17.31 33.11
C LEU A 19 -2.74 17.04 31.96
N MET A 20 -1.82 16.11 32.16
CA MET A 20 -1.08 15.50 31.05
C MET A 20 -2.06 14.66 30.23
N GLY A 21 -2.41 15.14 29.03
CA GLY A 21 -3.17 14.39 28.05
C GLY A 21 -2.38 13.15 27.65
N LEU A 22 -2.88 11.98 28.01
CA LEU A 22 -2.41 10.70 27.46
C LEU A 22 -2.69 10.71 25.94
N PRO A 23 -1.76 10.19 25.11
CA PRO A 23 -2.05 10.02 23.70
C PRO A 23 -3.27 9.11 23.56
N ALA A 24 -4.25 9.54 22.77
CA ALA A 24 -5.40 8.73 22.41
C ALA A 24 -4.88 7.45 21.72
N GLY A 25 -4.73 6.39 22.49
CA GLY A 25 -4.51 5.05 21.96
C GLY A 25 -5.70 4.72 21.09
N ALA A 26 -5.47 4.35 19.84
CA ALA A 26 -6.49 3.79 18.99
C ALA A 26 -7.14 2.64 19.75
N GLN A 27 -8.43 2.77 20.05
CA GLN A 27 -9.21 1.69 20.66
C GLN A 27 -9.18 0.51 19.69
N PRO A 28 -8.83 -0.70 20.13
CA PRO A 28 -9.03 -1.86 19.30
C PRO A 28 -10.54 -1.94 18.99
N PHE A 29 -10.88 -2.18 17.72
CA PHE A 29 -12.26 -2.46 17.34
C PHE A 29 -12.78 -3.56 18.28
N GLY A 30 -13.79 -3.22 19.07
CA GLY A 30 -14.47 -4.20 19.88
C GLY A 30 -15.15 -5.23 18.99
N ASP A 31 -15.53 -6.36 19.57
CA ASP A 31 -16.17 -7.57 19.01
C ASP A 31 -17.52 -7.30 18.28
N THR A 32 -17.69 -6.17 17.65
CA THR A 32 -18.93 -5.73 17.02
C THR A 32 -18.83 -5.77 15.51
N ASP A 33 -19.26 -6.90 14.96
CA ASP A 33 -20.11 -6.97 13.77
C ASP A 33 -19.66 -6.17 12.54
N VAL A 34 -18.51 -6.51 11.96
CA VAL A 34 -18.37 -6.33 10.51
C VAL A 34 -19.22 -7.43 9.87
N PRO A 35 -20.40 -7.12 9.31
CA PRO A 35 -21.25 -8.15 8.75
C PRO A 35 -20.54 -8.82 7.59
N PHE A 36 -20.57 -10.15 7.55
CA PHE A 36 -20.14 -10.88 6.37
C PHE A 36 -21.03 -10.50 5.19
N VAL A 37 -20.45 -9.81 4.22
CA VAL A 37 -21.12 -9.39 2.98
C VAL A 37 -20.50 -10.13 1.80
N ILE A 38 -21.35 -10.87 1.10
CA ILE A 38 -20.95 -11.66 -0.05
C ILE A 38 -20.58 -10.76 -1.24
N THR A 39 -19.37 -10.90 -1.77
CA THR A 39 -18.99 -10.34 -3.07
C THR A 39 -19.66 -11.14 -4.18
N PRO A 40 -20.41 -10.53 -5.12
CA PRO A 40 -21.00 -11.25 -6.24
C PRO A 40 -19.95 -11.99 -7.08
N ASP A 41 -20.32 -13.13 -7.67
CA ASP A 41 -19.37 -14.00 -8.39
C ASP A 41 -18.71 -13.30 -9.58
N ASN A 42 -19.46 -12.49 -10.34
CA ASN A 42 -18.92 -11.72 -11.44
C ASN A 42 -17.94 -10.64 -10.95
N VAL A 43 -18.20 -10.01 -9.81
CA VAL A 43 -17.32 -9.03 -9.17
C VAL A 43 -16.04 -9.69 -8.69
N THR A 44 -16.14 -10.86 -8.03
CA THR A 44 -14.99 -11.70 -7.66
C THR A 44 -14.08 -11.98 -8.85
N LEU A 45 -14.67 -12.38 -9.98
CA LEU A 45 -13.93 -12.67 -11.20
C LEU A 45 -13.23 -11.42 -11.76
N GLU A 46 -13.91 -10.28 -11.76
CA GLU A 46 -13.33 -9.03 -12.24
C GLU A 46 -12.23 -8.49 -11.31
N MET A 47 -12.31 -8.69 -9.99
CA MET A 47 -11.22 -8.40 -9.06
C MET A 47 -9.94 -9.17 -9.42
N LEU A 48 -10.06 -10.47 -9.66
CA LEU A 48 -8.94 -11.33 -10.03
C LEU A 48 -8.36 -10.98 -11.42
N LYS A 49 -9.22 -10.64 -12.39
CA LYS A 49 -8.79 -10.16 -13.72
C LYS A 49 -8.10 -8.81 -13.63
N LEU A 50 -8.64 -7.86 -12.87
CA LEU A 50 -8.07 -6.52 -12.67
C LEU A 50 -6.66 -6.63 -12.07
N ALA A 51 -6.47 -7.53 -11.09
CA ALA A 51 -5.17 -7.85 -10.53
C ALA A 51 -4.28 -8.67 -11.50
N LYS A 52 -4.78 -9.12 -12.64
CA LYS A 52 -4.07 -10.02 -13.59
C LYS A 52 -3.52 -11.25 -12.86
N VAL A 53 -4.34 -11.87 -12.03
CA VAL A 53 -3.97 -13.08 -11.29
C VAL A 53 -3.59 -14.21 -12.27
N GLY A 54 -2.56 -14.95 -11.94
CA GLY A 54 -2.08 -16.09 -12.71
C GLY A 54 -1.42 -17.18 -11.86
N PRO A 55 -0.91 -18.25 -12.47
CA PRO A 55 -0.47 -19.44 -11.75
C PRO A 55 0.79 -19.25 -10.89
N LYS A 56 1.48 -18.12 -11.05
CA LYS A 56 2.65 -17.76 -10.21
C LYS A 56 2.28 -16.90 -9.00
N ASP A 57 1.01 -16.53 -8.89
CA ASP A 57 0.57 -15.63 -7.84
C ASP A 57 0.24 -16.37 -6.55
N TYR A 58 0.48 -15.66 -5.46
CA TYR A 58 0.01 -15.99 -4.14
C TYR A 58 -0.97 -14.91 -3.68
N VAL A 59 -2.26 -15.25 -3.66
CA VAL A 59 -3.34 -14.35 -3.28
C VAL A 59 -3.55 -14.43 -1.78
N ILE A 60 -3.55 -13.29 -1.07
CA ILE A 60 -4.06 -13.22 0.30
C ILE A 60 -5.36 -12.43 0.30
N ASP A 61 -6.43 -13.02 0.79
CA ASP A 61 -7.74 -12.39 0.91
C ASP A 61 -8.01 -12.03 2.38
N LEU A 62 -8.19 -10.75 2.65
CA LEU A 62 -8.35 -10.20 3.99
C LEU A 62 -9.84 -10.08 4.33
N GLY A 63 -10.30 -10.85 5.33
CA GLY A 63 -11.71 -11.04 5.61
C GLY A 63 -12.35 -11.95 4.56
N SER A 64 -11.83 -13.17 4.44
CA SER A 64 -12.11 -14.05 3.28
C SER A 64 -13.53 -14.63 3.26
N GLY A 65 -14.29 -14.50 4.33
CA GLY A 65 -15.67 -14.98 4.40
C GLY A 65 -15.81 -16.46 4.03
N ASP A 66 -16.60 -16.75 3.00
CA ASP A 66 -16.83 -18.12 2.49
C ASP A 66 -15.70 -18.64 1.57
N GLY A 67 -14.64 -17.85 1.38
CA GLY A 67 -13.43 -18.23 0.65
C GLY A 67 -13.49 -18.07 -0.86
N ARG A 68 -14.59 -17.53 -1.41
CA ARG A 68 -14.85 -17.52 -2.87
C ARG A 68 -13.73 -16.87 -3.70
N ILE A 69 -13.10 -15.80 -3.23
CA ILE A 69 -12.05 -15.08 -3.99
C ILE A 69 -10.82 -15.98 -4.15
N VAL A 70 -10.33 -16.59 -3.07
CA VAL A 70 -9.16 -17.48 -3.11
C VAL A 70 -9.47 -18.77 -3.91
N ILE A 71 -10.67 -19.32 -3.72
CA ILE A 71 -11.13 -20.53 -4.44
C ILE A 71 -11.18 -20.26 -5.95
N GLU A 72 -11.77 -19.14 -6.39
CA GLU A 72 -11.84 -18.78 -7.80
C GLU A 72 -10.45 -18.47 -8.38
N GLY A 73 -9.57 -17.83 -7.59
CA GLY A 73 -8.17 -17.61 -7.92
C GLY A 73 -7.43 -18.93 -8.22
N ALA A 74 -7.64 -19.92 -7.36
CA ALA A 74 -7.04 -21.25 -7.53
C ALA A 74 -7.67 -22.02 -8.71
N ARG A 75 -9.00 -21.99 -8.83
CA ARG A 75 -9.74 -22.79 -9.80
C ARG A 75 -9.56 -22.28 -11.24
N ARG A 76 -9.69 -20.98 -11.46
CA ARG A 76 -9.69 -20.37 -12.81
C ARG A 76 -8.34 -19.86 -13.27
N PHE A 77 -7.52 -19.41 -12.32
CA PHE A 77 -6.24 -18.77 -12.65
C PHE A 77 -5.02 -19.61 -12.24
N GLY A 78 -5.22 -20.75 -11.57
CA GLY A 78 -4.15 -21.62 -11.12
C GLY A 78 -3.30 -21.05 -9.98
N ALA A 79 -3.73 -19.93 -9.38
CA ALA A 79 -3.03 -19.29 -8.28
C ALA A 79 -3.05 -20.15 -7.01
N ARG A 80 -2.12 -19.86 -6.10
CA ARG A 80 -2.20 -20.32 -4.70
C ARG A 80 -2.69 -19.18 -3.83
N GLY A 81 -3.29 -19.48 -2.69
CA GLY A 81 -3.70 -18.39 -1.80
C GLY A 81 -4.07 -18.83 -0.40
N LEU A 82 -4.19 -17.81 0.43
CA LEU A 82 -4.60 -17.86 1.82
C LEU A 82 -5.76 -16.88 2.03
N GLY A 83 -6.87 -17.36 2.56
CA GLY A 83 -7.90 -16.50 3.14
C GLY A 83 -7.69 -16.40 4.65
N VAL A 84 -7.75 -15.20 5.19
CA VAL A 84 -7.76 -14.98 6.63
C VAL A 84 -9.11 -14.43 7.06
N GLU A 85 -9.68 -15.01 8.11
CA GLU A 85 -11.01 -14.70 8.60
C GLU A 85 -11.03 -14.85 10.12
N ILE A 86 -11.74 -13.95 10.81
CA ILE A 86 -11.82 -13.97 12.27
C ILE A 86 -12.91 -14.92 12.78
N MET A 87 -13.91 -15.20 11.95
CA MET A 87 -15.07 -16.02 12.32
C MET A 87 -14.78 -17.51 12.06
N PRO A 88 -14.68 -18.37 13.11
CA PRO A 88 -14.33 -19.80 12.94
C PRO A 88 -15.31 -20.56 12.03
N ASP A 89 -16.59 -20.18 12.04
CA ASP A 89 -17.64 -20.81 11.20
C ASP A 89 -17.40 -20.55 9.72
N LEU A 90 -17.01 -19.32 9.35
CA LEU A 90 -16.67 -18.97 7.98
C LEU A 90 -15.36 -19.65 7.54
N VAL A 91 -14.38 -19.80 8.43
CA VAL A 91 -13.16 -20.57 8.15
C VAL A 91 -13.48 -22.05 7.88
N ARG A 92 -14.40 -22.65 8.66
CA ARG A 92 -14.86 -24.03 8.40
C ARG A 92 -15.58 -24.14 7.06
N LEU A 93 -16.46 -23.18 6.75
CA LEU A 93 -17.19 -23.10 5.50
C LEU A 93 -16.23 -22.96 4.30
N SER A 94 -15.31 -22.02 4.34
CA SER A 94 -14.37 -21.76 3.26
C SER A 94 -13.46 -22.97 2.98
N ASN A 95 -13.00 -23.68 4.03
CA ASN A 95 -12.26 -24.93 3.87
C ASN A 95 -13.11 -26.06 3.27
N ALA A 96 -14.40 -26.13 3.61
CA ALA A 96 -15.33 -27.10 3.00
C ALA A 96 -15.57 -26.76 1.52
N ASN A 97 -15.78 -25.48 1.19
CA ASN A 97 -15.93 -24.99 -0.17
C ASN A 97 -14.70 -25.28 -1.04
N ALA A 98 -13.48 -25.08 -0.51
CA ALA A 98 -12.24 -25.38 -1.23
C ALA A 98 -12.10 -26.88 -1.55
N ARG A 99 -12.49 -27.76 -0.60
CA ARG A 99 -12.53 -29.21 -0.85
C ARG A 99 -13.56 -29.58 -1.91
N ALA A 100 -14.77 -29.03 -1.81
CA ALA A 100 -15.84 -29.26 -2.79
C ALA A 100 -15.45 -28.78 -4.20
N ALA A 101 -14.69 -27.68 -4.29
CA ALA A 101 -14.17 -27.14 -5.55
C ALA A 101 -12.91 -27.87 -6.07
N GLY A 102 -12.35 -28.84 -5.33
CA GLY A 102 -11.16 -29.60 -5.72
C GLY A 102 -9.87 -28.77 -5.74
N VAL A 103 -9.77 -27.72 -4.91
CA VAL A 103 -8.63 -26.79 -4.87
C VAL A 103 -8.00 -26.63 -3.48
N ALA A 104 -8.31 -27.52 -2.53
CA ALA A 104 -7.83 -27.41 -1.16
C ALA A 104 -6.29 -27.53 -1.01
N ASP A 105 -5.61 -28.02 -2.04
CA ASP A 105 -4.14 -28.01 -2.17
C ASP A 105 -3.54 -26.63 -2.48
N ARG A 106 -4.34 -25.72 -2.98
CA ARG A 106 -3.93 -24.37 -3.42
C ARG A 106 -4.63 -23.23 -2.69
N ALA A 107 -5.86 -23.45 -2.22
CA ALA A 107 -6.67 -22.49 -1.48
C ALA A 107 -6.81 -22.95 -0.03
N THR A 108 -6.19 -22.22 0.89
CA THR A 108 -6.20 -22.53 2.34
C THR A 108 -6.81 -21.38 3.11
N PHE A 109 -7.41 -21.67 4.26
CA PHE A 109 -8.08 -20.67 5.09
C PHE A 109 -7.69 -20.84 6.55
N ARG A 110 -7.50 -19.71 7.24
CA ARG A 110 -7.10 -19.70 8.64
C ARG A 110 -7.94 -18.73 9.45
N GLU A 111 -8.27 -19.13 10.66
CA GLU A 111 -8.78 -18.24 11.69
C GLU A 111 -7.65 -17.35 12.16
N GLN A 112 -7.72 -16.07 11.79
CA GLN A 112 -6.64 -15.13 12.05
C GLN A 112 -7.12 -13.69 11.94
N ASP A 113 -6.63 -12.85 12.84
CA ASP A 113 -6.74 -11.40 12.76
C ASP A 113 -5.96 -10.88 11.55
N LEU A 114 -6.65 -10.19 10.65
CA LEU A 114 -6.04 -9.64 9.43
C LEU A 114 -4.91 -8.63 9.72
N PHE A 115 -5.01 -7.89 10.84
CA PHE A 115 -3.97 -6.94 11.25
C PHE A 115 -2.68 -7.62 11.76
N LYS A 116 -2.75 -8.89 12.15
CA LYS A 116 -1.62 -9.69 12.62
C LYS A 116 -1.10 -10.67 11.56
N THR A 117 -1.63 -10.57 10.35
CA THR A 117 -1.27 -11.47 9.26
C THR A 117 0.05 -11.04 8.62
N ASP A 118 0.98 -12.00 8.45
CA ASP A 118 2.17 -11.78 7.62
C ASP A 118 1.77 -11.76 6.14
N LEU A 119 1.86 -10.58 5.53
CA LEU A 119 1.51 -10.33 4.14
C LEU A 119 2.73 -10.44 3.20
N SER A 120 3.93 -10.73 3.70
CA SER A 120 5.19 -10.65 2.96
C SER A 120 5.28 -11.59 1.74
N ALA A 121 4.55 -12.70 1.78
CA ALA A 121 4.48 -13.67 0.69
C ALA A 121 3.51 -13.28 -0.42
N ALA A 122 2.62 -12.31 -0.18
CA ALA A 122 1.58 -11.94 -1.13
C ALA A 122 2.16 -11.33 -2.41
N THR A 123 1.66 -11.75 -3.56
CA THR A 123 1.80 -11.05 -4.83
C THR A 123 0.53 -10.30 -5.20
N VAL A 124 -0.60 -10.72 -4.64
CA VAL A 124 -1.91 -10.08 -4.76
C VAL A 124 -2.58 -10.09 -3.39
N ILE A 125 -3.16 -8.96 -3.01
CA ILE A 125 -4.06 -8.87 -1.85
C ILE A 125 -5.42 -8.44 -2.34
N THR A 126 -6.46 -9.11 -1.86
CA THR A 126 -7.85 -8.77 -2.09
C THR A 126 -8.52 -8.41 -0.77
N MET A 127 -9.48 -7.48 -0.83
CA MET A 127 -10.20 -7.04 0.35
C MET A 127 -11.59 -6.49 -0.01
N TYR A 128 -12.56 -6.79 0.84
CA TYR A 128 -13.87 -6.12 0.87
C TYR A 128 -14.15 -5.75 2.31
N LEU A 129 -13.52 -4.68 2.76
CA LEU A 129 -13.49 -4.24 4.16
C LEU A 129 -14.05 -2.82 4.28
N LEU A 130 -14.37 -2.41 5.50
CA LEU A 130 -14.79 -1.04 5.77
C LEU A 130 -13.67 -0.02 5.48
N PRO A 131 -14.00 1.22 5.11
CA PRO A 131 -13.01 2.27 4.81
C PRO A 131 -11.97 2.46 5.91
N GLU A 132 -12.40 2.42 7.17
CA GLU A 132 -11.53 2.61 8.34
C GLU A 132 -10.52 1.48 8.47
N VAL A 133 -10.91 0.25 8.14
CA VAL A 133 -10.04 -0.93 8.15
C VAL A 133 -9.00 -0.83 7.04
N ASN A 134 -9.39 -0.39 5.83
CA ASN A 134 -8.47 -0.14 4.72
C ASN A 134 -7.41 0.91 5.11
N LEU A 135 -7.82 2.00 5.76
CA LEU A 135 -6.91 3.05 6.21
C LEU A 135 -5.93 2.55 7.29
N GLN A 136 -6.37 1.68 8.20
CA GLN A 136 -5.48 1.07 9.19
C GLN A 136 -4.48 0.09 8.58
N LEU A 137 -4.88 -0.68 7.56
CA LEU A 137 -4.00 -1.60 6.84
C LEU A 137 -2.99 -0.89 5.94
N ARG A 138 -3.30 0.31 5.47
CA ARG A 138 -2.51 1.04 4.47
C ARG A 138 -1.01 1.13 4.77
N PRO A 139 -0.53 1.42 6.00
CA PRO A 139 0.91 1.44 6.28
C PRO A 139 1.58 0.08 6.03
N ALA A 140 0.94 -1.02 6.44
CA ALA A 140 1.46 -2.38 6.22
C ALA A 140 1.44 -2.75 4.73
N LEU A 141 0.39 -2.35 4.00
CA LEU A 141 0.28 -2.58 2.56
C LEU A 141 1.33 -1.81 1.75
N LEU A 142 1.64 -0.57 2.14
CA LEU A 142 2.70 0.25 1.51
C LEU A 142 4.11 -0.30 1.76
N ALA A 143 4.30 -1.09 2.82
CA ALA A 143 5.58 -1.73 3.15
C ALA A 143 5.84 -3.03 2.38
N LEU A 144 4.87 -3.53 1.62
CA LEU A 144 5.01 -4.75 0.82
C LEU A 144 6.01 -4.58 -0.33
N LYS A 145 6.40 -5.69 -0.93
CA LYS A 145 7.30 -5.69 -2.09
C LYS A 145 6.73 -4.82 -3.21
N PRO A 146 7.56 -3.92 -3.79
CA PRO A 146 7.15 -3.16 -4.98
C PRO A 146 6.63 -4.08 -6.09
N GLY A 147 5.44 -3.78 -6.58
CA GLY A 147 4.75 -4.60 -7.58
C GLY A 147 3.69 -5.54 -7.03
N THR A 148 3.56 -5.68 -5.69
CA THR A 148 2.39 -6.34 -5.10
C THR A 148 1.13 -5.59 -5.51
N ARG A 149 0.10 -6.31 -5.97
CA ARG A 149 -1.16 -5.74 -6.45
C ARG A 149 -2.22 -5.87 -5.37
N LEU A 150 -2.91 -4.78 -5.09
CA LEU A 150 -3.95 -4.70 -4.08
C LEU A 150 -5.26 -4.41 -4.80
N VAL A 151 -6.30 -5.18 -4.55
CA VAL A 151 -7.63 -4.92 -5.10
C VAL A 151 -8.62 -4.80 -3.97
N SER A 152 -9.27 -3.65 -3.89
CA SER A 152 -10.35 -3.38 -2.95
C SER A 152 -11.68 -3.28 -3.68
N HIS A 153 -12.71 -3.89 -3.09
CA HIS A 153 -14.09 -3.82 -3.53
C HIS A 153 -14.79 -2.65 -2.83
N ASP A 154 -15.36 -1.74 -3.60
CA ASP A 154 -16.13 -0.53 -3.25
C ASP A 154 -15.34 0.56 -2.50
N TRP A 155 -14.42 0.23 -1.61
CA TRP A 155 -13.79 1.18 -0.71
C TRP A 155 -12.34 1.45 -1.08
N ASP A 156 -11.94 2.73 -1.02
CA ASP A 156 -10.59 3.19 -1.33
C ASP A 156 -9.67 3.20 -0.09
N MET A 157 -8.49 3.80 -0.23
CA MET A 157 -7.47 3.98 0.83
C MET A 157 -7.21 5.46 1.12
N GLY A 158 -8.24 6.31 1.02
CA GLY A 158 -8.17 7.74 1.30
C GLY A 158 -7.33 8.50 0.28
N ASP A 159 -6.31 9.18 0.74
CA ASP A 159 -5.41 9.99 -0.10
C ASP A 159 -4.46 9.17 -0.97
N TRP A 160 -4.28 7.86 -0.70
CA TRP A 160 -3.58 6.97 -1.64
C TRP A 160 -4.49 6.61 -2.81
N GLN A 161 -4.41 7.41 -3.88
CA GLN A 161 -5.26 7.22 -5.05
C GLN A 161 -4.93 5.89 -5.77
N PRO A 162 -5.95 5.15 -6.25
CA PRO A 162 -5.73 3.92 -6.98
C PRO A 162 -5.02 4.16 -8.33
N ASP A 163 -4.28 3.16 -8.80
CA ASP A 163 -3.70 3.16 -10.15
C ASP A 163 -4.77 2.97 -11.22
N GLN A 164 -5.82 2.22 -10.90
CA GLN A 164 -6.96 2.00 -11.76
C GLN A 164 -8.24 1.80 -10.94
N THR A 165 -9.36 2.33 -11.44
CA THR A 165 -10.70 2.05 -10.91
C THR A 165 -11.58 1.58 -12.07
N VAL A 166 -12.32 0.51 -11.85
CA VAL A 166 -13.34 0.00 -12.78
C VAL A 166 -14.67 -0.14 -12.06
N THR A 167 -15.76 0.13 -12.78
CA THR A 167 -17.12 -0.12 -12.29
C THR A 167 -17.68 -1.34 -12.99
N VAL A 168 -18.18 -2.27 -12.21
CA VAL A 168 -18.75 -3.55 -12.66
C VAL A 168 -20.22 -3.59 -12.33
N ALA A 169 -21.07 -3.96 -13.28
CA ALA A 169 -22.48 -4.23 -12.99
C ALA A 169 -22.58 -5.42 -12.02
N ALA A 170 -23.34 -5.24 -10.95
CA ALA A 170 -23.49 -6.22 -9.87
C ALA A 170 -24.97 -6.35 -9.49
N PRO A 171 -25.81 -6.95 -10.36
CA PRO A 171 -27.26 -7.05 -10.11
C PRO A 171 -27.58 -7.80 -8.83
N ASP A 172 -26.74 -8.77 -8.46
CA ASP A 172 -26.88 -9.61 -7.28
C ASP A 172 -26.22 -9.05 -6.03
N LYS A 173 -25.78 -7.78 -6.07
CA LYS A 173 -25.15 -7.11 -4.91
C LYS A 173 -26.13 -7.06 -3.74
N PRO A 174 -25.80 -7.68 -2.57
CA PRO A 174 -26.76 -7.85 -1.48
C PRO A 174 -27.04 -6.55 -0.72
N ILE A 175 -26.09 -5.62 -0.70
CA ILE A 175 -26.18 -4.36 0.05
C ILE A 175 -26.03 -3.16 -0.88
N GLY A 176 -26.76 -2.09 -0.58
CA GLY A 176 -26.76 -0.85 -1.33
C GLY A 176 -27.86 -0.78 -2.40
N ARG A 177 -28.20 0.45 -2.80
CA ARG A 177 -29.20 0.70 -3.85
C ARG A 177 -28.63 0.56 -5.25
N GLU A 178 -27.34 0.86 -5.41
CA GLU A 178 -26.63 0.74 -6.67
C GLU A 178 -26.35 -0.73 -6.97
N LYS A 179 -26.77 -1.18 -8.14
CA LYS A 179 -26.49 -2.54 -8.65
C LYS A 179 -25.19 -2.55 -9.45
N SER A 180 -24.18 -1.90 -8.88
CA SER A 180 -22.81 -1.86 -9.39
C SER A 180 -21.81 -1.91 -8.24
N SER A 181 -20.57 -2.31 -8.54
CA SER A 181 -19.43 -2.34 -7.63
C SER A 181 -18.25 -1.60 -8.25
N ARG A 182 -17.55 -0.84 -7.43
CA ARG A 182 -16.28 -0.22 -7.81
C ARG A 182 -15.13 -1.10 -7.38
N LEU A 183 -14.20 -1.34 -8.27
CA LEU A 183 -12.98 -2.09 -7.99
C LEU A 183 -11.80 -1.16 -8.14
N HIS A 184 -11.01 -1.06 -7.09
CA HIS A 184 -9.85 -0.20 -7.03
C HIS A 184 -8.59 -1.06 -7.02
N LEU A 185 -7.65 -0.75 -7.91
CA LEU A 185 -6.36 -1.42 -8.00
C LEU A 185 -5.24 -0.46 -7.61
N TRP A 186 -4.37 -0.91 -6.73
CA TRP A 186 -3.06 -0.29 -6.47
C TRP A 186 -1.94 -1.27 -6.78
N VAL A 187 -0.83 -0.75 -7.26
CA VAL A 187 0.43 -1.49 -7.40
C VAL A 187 1.43 -0.87 -6.45
N VAL A 188 1.81 -1.60 -5.42
CA VAL A 188 2.71 -1.09 -4.38
C VAL A 188 3.95 -0.46 -5.00
N PRO A 189 4.20 0.84 -4.79
CA PRO A 189 5.33 1.53 -5.39
C PRO A 189 6.63 1.25 -4.62
N ALA A 190 7.75 1.28 -5.33
CA ALA A 190 9.06 1.28 -4.69
C ALA A 190 9.23 2.49 -3.78
N GLN A 191 9.90 2.32 -2.64
CA GLN A 191 10.25 3.40 -1.71
C GLN A 191 11.58 4.01 -2.12
N ILE A 192 11.52 5.19 -2.76
CA ILE A 192 12.68 5.78 -3.46
C ILE A 192 13.11 7.15 -2.91
N ALA A 193 12.42 7.70 -1.93
CA ALA A 193 12.78 9.00 -1.36
C ALA A 193 14.20 9.00 -0.80
N GLY A 194 14.93 10.10 -0.99
CA GLY A 194 16.30 10.31 -0.52
C GLY A 194 17.30 10.58 -1.64
N LEU A 195 18.58 10.65 -1.29
CA LEU A 195 19.68 10.93 -2.21
C LEU A 195 20.28 9.62 -2.72
N TRP A 196 20.46 9.56 -4.04
CA TRP A 196 21.06 8.44 -4.76
C TRP A 196 22.27 8.90 -5.56
N CYS A 197 23.40 8.21 -5.44
CA CYS A 197 24.67 8.59 -6.01
C CYS A 197 25.25 7.51 -6.91
N GLY A 198 25.92 7.92 -7.98
CA GLY A 198 26.59 7.01 -8.91
C GLY A 198 27.64 7.73 -9.74
N ALA A 199 28.49 6.96 -10.41
CA ALA A 199 29.54 7.50 -11.28
C ALA A 199 29.64 6.71 -12.57
N ALA A 200 30.07 7.40 -13.64
CA ALA A 200 30.44 6.81 -14.92
C ALA A 200 31.71 7.49 -15.45
N GLY A 201 32.82 6.80 -15.35
CA GLY A 201 34.13 7.37 -15.63
C GLY A 201 34.44 8.55 -14.67
N LEU A 202 34.85 9.68 -15.23
CA LEU A 202 35.19 10.91 -14.47
C LEU A 202 33.91 11.76 -14.13
N ARG A 203 32.71 11.25 -14.36
CA ARG A 203 31.46 11.99 -14.12
C ARG A 203 30.75 11.39 -12.93
N SER A 204 30.36 12.23 -11.97
CA SER A 204 29.48 11.83 -10.90
C SER A 204 28.04 12.31 -11.15
N PHE A 205 27.10 11.52 -10.64
CA PHE A 205 25.68 11.78 -10.78
C PHE A 205 25.00 11.62 -9.43
N SER A 206 24.03 12.46 -9.16
CA SER A 206 23.15 12.29 -8.02
C SER A 206 21.71 12.53 -8.42
N ILE A 207 20.77 11.81 -7.79
CA ILE A 207 19.33 12.06 -7.86
C ILE A 207 18.82 12.19 -6.44
N GLU A 208 18.29 13.35 -6.12
CA GLU A 208 17.59 13.60 -4.87
C GLU A 208 16.08 13.49 -5.13
N LEU A 209 15.38 12.61 -4.42
CA LEU A 209 13.98 12.28 -4.67
C LEU A 209 13.13 12.52 -3.44
N THR A 210 11.95 13.09 -3.65
CA THR A 210 10.82 13.10 -2.72
C THR A 210 9.70 12.25 -3.30
N GLN A 211 8.88 11.65 -2.44
CA GLN A 211 7.84 10.73 -2.84
C GLN A 211 6.57 10.94 -2.03
N SER A 212 5.44 10.90 -2.73
CA SER A 212 4.10 10.80 -2.16
C SER A 212 3.38 9.66 -2.87
N PHE A 213 3.27 8.51 -2.18
CA PHE A 213 2.74 7.26 -2.75
C PHE A 213 3.42 6.89 -4.08
N GLN A 214 2.66 6.83 -5.19
CA GLN A 214 3.20 6.54 -6.52
C GLN A 214 3.66 7.78 -7.31
N SER A 215 3.66 8.96 -6.72
CA SER A 215 4.18 10.17 -7.34
C SER A 215 5.54 10.53 -6.75
N PHE A 216 6.43 11.02 -7.58
CA PHE A 216 7.73 11.51 -7.12
C PHE A 216 8.12 12.80 -7.82
N GLN A 217 8.97 13.56 -7.15
CA GLN A 217 9.69 14.73 -7.66
C GLN A 217 11.14 14.65 -7.23
N GLY A 218 12.02 15.36 -7.91
CA GLY A 218 13.42 15.42 -7.52
C GLY A 218 14.27 16.14 -8.53
N THR A 219 15.59 16.10 -8.28
CA THR A 219 16.59 16.76 -9.13
C THR A 219 17.72 15.80 -9.46
N LEU A 220 17.95 15.58 -10.75
CA LEU A 220 19.14 14.92 -11.26
C LEU A 220 20.26 15.96 -11.37
N ARG A 221 21.41 15.71 -10.72
CA ARG A 221 22.62 16.52 -10.86
C ARG A 221 23.72 15.70 -11.52
N ARG A 222 24.43 16.34 -12.46
CA ARG A 222 25.59 15.81 -13.13
C ARG A 222 26.77 16.74 -12.86
N HIS A 223 27.89 16.19 -12.40
CA HIS A 223 29.11 16.93 -12.15
C HIS A 223 30.17 16.52 -13.17
N VAL A 224 30.76 17.52 -13.85
CA VAL A 224 31.81 17.33 -14.83
C VAL A 224 32.79 18.51 -14.69
N GLY A 225 34.08 18.24 -14.40
CA GLY A 225 35.12 19.29 -14.31
C GLY A 225 34.80 20.41 -13.32
N GLY A 226 34.16 20.10 -12.18
CA GLY A 226 33.78 21.08 -11.17
C GLY A 226 32.47 21.85 -11.45
N GLN A 227 31.84 21.67 -12.61
CA GLN A 227 30.57 22.29 -12.93
C GLN A 227 29.42 21.30 -12.68
N ALA A 228 28.34 21.79 -12.07
CA ALA A 228 27.11 21.03 -11.85
C ALA A 228 26.02 21.45 -12.85
N GLN A 229 25.45 20.48 -13.54
CA GLN A 229 24.21 20.65 -14.31
C GLN A 229 23.09 19.99 -13.57
N ALA A 230 22.00 20.70 -13.35
CA ALA A 230 20.81 20.20 -12.68
C ALA A 230 19.63 20.09 -13.65
N ARG A 231 18.79 19.07 -13.43
CA ARG A 231 17.55 18.89 -14.16
C ARG A 231 16.48 18.36 -13.20
N ASP A 232 15.35 19.01 -13.17
CA ASP A 232 14.22 18.56 -12.37
C ASP A 232 13.55 17.35 -13.02
N LEU A 233 13.13 16.46 -12.16
CA LEU A 233 12.40 15.22 -12.47
C LEU A 233 11.07 15.23 -11.75
N ALA A 234 10.04 14.82 -12.43
CA ALA A 234 8.74 14.50 -11.81
C ALA A 234 8.12 13.33 -12.57
N GLY A 235 7.34 12.52 -11.88
CA GLY A 235 6.75 11.38 -12.54
C GLY A 235 6.01 10.43 -11.62
N ARG A 236 5.83 9.20 -12.11
CA ARG A 236 5.05 8.16 -11.45
C ARG A 236 5.90 6.89 -11.22
N ILE A 237 5.57 6.20 -10.13
CA ILE A 237 6.16 4.92 -9.75
C ILE A 237 5.09 3.85 -9.93
N THR A 238 5.41 2.79 -10.66
CA THR A 238 4.55 1.60 -10.78
C THR A 238 5.38 0.39 -10.39
N GLY A 239 5.07 -0.19 -9.26
CA GLY A 239 5.90 -1.24 -8.69
C GLY A 239 7.36 -0.79 -8.53
N PRO A 240 8.34 -1.53 -9.07
CA PRO A 240 9.75 -1.15 -8.97
C PRO A 240 10.19 -0.11 -10.02
N VAL A 241 9.31 0.37 -10.91
CA VAL A 241 9.68 1.21 -12.06
C VAL A 241 9.20 2.64 -11.86
N LEU A 242 10.13 3.59 -12.00
CA LEU A 242 9.91 5.03 -12.00
C LEU A 242 9.94 5.54 -13.45
N GLN A 243 8.95 6.31 -13.83
CA GLN A 243 8.93 7.03 -15.11
C GLN A 243 8.91 8.52 -14.83
N ALA A 244 10.04 9.20 -15.10
CA ALA A 244 10.09 10.64 -15.14
C ALA A 244 9.67 11.12 -16.53
N ASN A 245 8.79 12.10 -16.60
CA ASN A 245 8.22 12.59 -17.84
C ASN A 245 8.64 14.04 -18.12
N ASN A 246 8.67 14.38 -19.41
CA ASN A 246 8.74 15.75 -19.90
C ASN A 246 7.54 15.95 -20.83
N GLY A 247 6.48 16.54 -20.29
CA GLY A 247 5.18 16.52 -20.97
C GLY A 247 4.66 15.07 -21.09
N SER A 248 4.27 14.67 -22.30
CA SER A 248 3.74 13.33 -22.59
C SER A 248 4.81 12.26 -22.83
N ALA A 249 6.08 12.65 -22.99
CA ALA A 249 7.16 11.73 -23.34
C ALA A 249 7.96 11.32 -22.07
N ALA A 250 8.32 10.02 -21.99
CA ALA A 250 9.20 9.52 -20.94
C ALA A 250 10.61 10.09 -21.11
N LEU A 251 11.06 10.87 -20.13
CA LEU A 251 12.40 11.44 -20.07
C LEU A 251 13.43 10.40 -19.60
N LEU A 252 13.12 9.75 -18.49
CA LEU A 252 13.90 8.68 -17.88
C LEU A 252 12.97 7.55 -17.41
N THR A 253 13.46 6.32 -17.58
CA THR A 253 12.87 5.13 -16.94
C THR A 253 13.92 4.54 -16.03
N ILE A 254 13.62 4.46 -14.75
CA ILE A 254 14.52 3.99 -13.70
C ILE A 254 13.85 2.80 -13.02
N LYS A 255 14.60 1.76 -12.70
CA LYS A 255 14.12 0.60 -11.96
C LYS A 255 14.86 0.46 -10.65
N LEU A 256 14.13 0.25 -9.56
CA LEU A 256 14.71 -0.22 -8.32
C LEU A 256 15.06 -1.71 -8.48
N ASP A 257 16.33 -2.03 -8.31
CA ASP A 257 16.90 -3.38 -8.43
C ASP A 257 17.77 -3.65 -7.19
N GLY A 258 17.20 -4.39 -6.24
CA GLY A 258 17.78 -4.52 -4.91
C GLY A 258 17.89 -3.17 -4.19
N ASP A 259 19.11 -2.77 -3.86
CA ASP A 259 19.46 -1.52 -3.18
C ASP A 259 19.87 -0.38 -4.14
N ALA A 260 19.73 -0.58 -5.44
CA ALA A 260 20.18 0.37 -6.47
C ALA A 260 19.05 0.85 -7.37
N LEU A 261 19.10 2.10 -7.79
CA LEU A 261 18.31 2.64 -8.89
C LEU A 261 19.10 2.49 -10.20
N ARG A 262 18.58 1.68 -11.13
CA ARG A 262 19.19 1.47 -12.45
C ARG A 262 18.41 2.24 -13.51
N ILE A 263 19.10 3.09 -14.29
CA ILE A 263 18.51 3.78 -15.44
C ILE A 263 18.41 2.80 -16.60
N ILE A 264 17.18 2.35 -16.92
CA ILE A 264 16.92 1.36 -17.97
C ILE A 264 16.47 2.01 -19.28
N GLY A 265 16.01 3.27 -19.23
CA GLY A 265 15.59 4.05 -20.40
C GLY A 265 15.90 5.51 -20.22
N ALA A 266 16.29 6.19 -21.32
CA ALA A 266 16.56 7.61 -21.35
C ALA A 266 16.31 8.19 -22.75
N GLN A 267 15.76 9.41 -22.81
CA GLN A 267 15.66 10.19 -24.06
C GLN A 267 17.07 10.50 -24.61
N SER A 268 17.14 10.86 -25.88
CA SER A 268 18.39 11.12 -26.60
C SER A 268 19.33 12.10 -25.86
N SER A 269 18.78 13.17 -25.26
CA SER A 269 19.55 14.16 -24.46
C SER A 269 20.18 13.58 -23.18
N LEU A 270 19.68 12.45 -22.69
CA LEU A 270 20.12 11.76 -21.49
C LEU A 270 20.61 10.33 -21.77
N SER A 271 20.81 9.97 -23.04
CA SER A 271 21.21 8.63 -23.47
C SER A 271 22.46 8.09 -22.78
N ALA A 272 23.41 8.96 -22.48
CA ALA A 272 24.63 8.62 -21.73
C ALA A 272 24.40 8.13 -20.30
N LEU A 273 23.18 8.30 -19.75
CA LEU A 273 22.80 7.79 -18.42
C LEU A 273 22.28 6.34 -18.49
N ARG A 274 21.97 5.81 -19.64
CA ARG A 274 21.44 4.45 -19.77
C ARG A 274 22.44 3.43 -19.22
N GLY A 275 21.99 2.55 -18.37
CA GLY A 275 22.79 1.55 -17.68
C GLY A 275 23.45 2.03 -16.38
N LEU A 276 23.41 3.35 -16.09
CA LEU A 276 23.92 3.89 -14.84
C LEU A 276 23.14 3.31 -13.66
N SER A 277 23.87 2.88 -12.63
CA SER A 277 23.32 2.46 -11.34
C SER A 277 23.70 3.47 -10.28
N LEU A 278 22.72 3.85 -9.46
CA LEU A 278 22.90 4.76 -8.34
C LEU A 278 22.56 4.03 -7.05
N ARG A 279 23.36 4.21 -6.02
CA ARG A 279 23.12 3.67 -4.68
C ARG A 279 22.63 4.76 -3.75
N ARG A 280 21.82 4.36 -2.77
CA ARG A 280 21.32 5.30 -1.75
C ARG A 280 22.50 5.82 -0.93
N ALA A 281 22.60 7.13 -0.74
CA ALA A 281 23.58 7.73 0.13
C ALA A 281 23.23 7.45 1.60
N ALA A 282 24.13 6.82 2.33
CA ALA A 282 23.92 6.50 3.75
C ALA A 282 23.88 7.77 4.60
N ASP A 283 24.76 8.73 4.31
CA ASP A 283 24.98 9.94 5.12
C ASP A 283 24.38 11.21 4.50
N GLY A 284 23.47 11.05 3.52
CA GLY A 284 22.88 12.19 2.80
C GLY A 284 23.89 12.97 1.95
N ARG A 285 25.03 12.37 1.61
CA ARG A 285 26.07 12.95 0.76
C ARG A 285 26.57 11.94 -0.27
N CYS A 286 26.92 12.42 -1.46
CA CYS A 286 27.62 11.60 -2.43
C CYS A 286 29.13 11.68 -2.13
N SER A 287 29.75 10.53 -1.92
CA SER A 287 31.19 10.36 -1.77
C SER A 287 31.88 10.37 -3.13
#